data_6771788c96e559f71457f1dc12642cde
#
_entry.id   6771788c96e559f71457f1dc12642cde
#
_cell.length_a   1.000
_cell.length_b   1.000
_cell.length_c   1.000
_cell.angle_alpha   90.00
_cell.angle_beta   90.00
_cell.angle_gamma   90.00
#
_symmetry.space_group_name_H-M   'P 1'
#
loop_
_entity.id
_entity.type
_entity.pdbx_description
1 polymer ?
#
loop_
_entity_poly.entity_id
_entity_poly.type
_entity_poly.pdbx_seq_one_letter_code
_entity_poly.pdbx_strand_id
1 'polypeptide(L)'
;MSKLTKNQKIAYAKVEDKAYKLSEAAALLKEITFTKFDASVDIDVRLGVDPRKANQMVRGVVTLPHGTGKTVRVLVLCTPDKESEAQAAGADYVGLDEYIEKIKGGWTDVDVIITTPNVMGKVGALGRILGPRGLMPNPKTGTVTMDVAKAVQEVKAGKIDFKVDKYGIIHTAIGKVSFTPEQIVDNAKEVMSTIIKLKPSAAKGTYVKSIYLSTTMSPGIEVDPKSVETK
;
A
#
# COMPACT_ATOMS: atom_id res chain seq x y z
N MET A 1 -20.89 19.04 10.18
CA MET A 1 -19.56 18.53 10.59
C MET A 1 -19.64 18.03 12.02
N SER A 2 -19.12 16.83 12.32
CA SER A 2 -19.02 16.33 13.69
C SER A 2 -18.08 17.22 14.52
N LYS A 3 -18.38 17.43 15.80
CA LYS A 3 -17.51 18.21 16.69
C LYS A 3 -16.19 17.46 16.89
N LEU A 4 -15.06 18.14 16.70
CA LEU A 4 -13.72 17.59 16.98
C LEU A 4 -13.60 17.20 18.46
N THR A 5 -12.99 16.05 18.73
CA THR A 5 -12.65 15.62 20.09
C THR A 5 -11.54 16.51 20.68
N LYS A 6 -11.35 16.46 22.01
CA LYS A 6 -10.30 17.24 22.67
C LYS A 6 -8.92 16.98 22.08
N ASN A 7 -8.57 15.71 21.88
CA ASN A 7 -7.27 15.32 21.31
C ASN A 7 -7.09 15.78 19.85
N GLN A 8 -8.14 15.68 19.04
CA GLN A 8 -8.11 16.22 17.68
C GLN A 8 -7.87 17.73 17.67
N LYS A 9 -8.56 18.50 18.54
CA LYS A 9 -8.33 19.95 18.63
C LYS A 9 -6.87 20.29 18.92
N ILE A 10 -6.24 19.55 19.86
CA ILE A 10 -4.83 19.73 20.20
C ILE A 10 -3.93 19.40 19.00
N ALA A 11 -4.20 18.30 18.30
CA ALA A 11 -3.45 17.89 17.11
C ALA A 11 -3.58 18.92 15.98
N TYR A 12 -4.81 19.40 15.70
CA TYR A 12 -5.05 20.42 14.67
C TYR A 12 -4.39 21.76 15.02
N ALA A 13 -4.31 22.14 16.28
CA ALA A 13 -3.66 23.38 16.71
C ALA A 13 -2.14 23.38 16.50
N LYS A 14 -1.52 22.20 16.39
CA LYS A 14 -0.08 22.05 16.11
C LYS A 14 0.27 22.08 14.63
N VAL A 15 -0.70 21.88 13.74
CA VAL A 15 -0.50 21.87 12.29
C VAL A 15 -0.84 23.26 11.75
N GLU A 16 0.15 23.95 11.23
CA GLU A 16 -0.04 25.23 10.56
C GLU A 16 -0.49 24.99 9.09
N ASP A 17 -1.19 25.94 8.53
CA ASP A 17 -1.63 25.91 7.11
C ASP A 17 -0.48 26.32 6.18
N LYS A 18 0.51 25.43 6.06
CA LYS A 18 1.69 25.57 5.18
C LYS A 18 2.16 24.22 4.68
N ALA A 19 2.85 24.21 3.55
CA ALA A 19 3.54 23.02 3.06
C ALA A 19 4.86 22.83 3.83
N TYR A 20 5.01 21.68 4.47
CA TYR A 20 6.19 21.30 5.26
C TYR A 20 7.20 20.55 4.39
N LYS A 21 8.48 20.62 4.76
CA LYS A 21 9.46 19.68 4.21
C LYS A 21 9.16 18.27 4.71
N LEU A 22 9.47 17.26 3.89
CA LEU A 22 9.17 15.87 4.22
C LEU A 22 9.74 15.44 5.60
N SER A 23 10.97 15.85 5.93
CA SER A 23 11.60 15.53 7.22
C SER A 23 10.88 16.21 8.40
N GLU A 24 10.46 17.46 8.24
CA GLU A 24 9.71 18.20 9.24
C GLU A 24 8.31 17.60 9.44
N ALA A 25 7.64 17.24 8.32
CA ALA A 25 6.34 16.60 8.35
C ALA A 25 6.38 15.24 9.08
N ALA A 26 7.43 14.43 8.84
CA ALA A 26 7.61 13.13 9.50
C ALA A 26 7.85 13.28 11.02
N ALA A 27 8.59 14.30 11.45
CA ALA A 27 8.78 14.60 12.86
C ALA A 27 7.49 15.09 13.54
N LEU A 28 6.80 16.08 12.91
CA LEU A 28 5.54 16.64 13.40
C LEU A 28 4.45 15.56 13.51
N LEU A 29 4.41 14.63 12.57
CA LEU A 29 3.44 13.55 12.53
C LEU A 29 3.49 12.69 13.80
N LYS A 30 4.68 12.43 14.36
CA LYS A 30 4.84 11.70 15.62
C LYS A 30 4.33 12.51 16.82
N GLU A 31 4.51 13.82 16.80
CA GLU A 31 4.07 14.71 17.90
C GLU A 31 2.55 14.91 17.94
N ILE A 32 1.86 14.86 16.80
CA ILE A 32 0.42 15.05 16.71
C ILE A 32 -0.36 13.74 16.89
N THR A 33 0.33 12.59 16.84
CA THR A 33 -0.29 11.29 17.04
C THR A 33 -0.67 11.11 18.50
N PHE A 34 -1.96 10.82 18.75
CA PHE A 34 -2.51 10.66 20.10
C PHE A 34 -3.13 9.28 20.35
N THR A 35 -2.97 8.34 19.42
CA THR A 35 -3.49 6.97 19.55
C THR A 35 -2.65 6.17 20.54
N LYS A 36 -3.29 5.23 21.26
CA LYS A 36 -2.61 4.34 22.22
C LYS A 36 -2.04 3.07 21.56
N PHE A 37 -2.31 2.87 20.29
CA PHE A 37 -1.80 1.75 19.49
C PHE A 37 -0.81 2.27 18.44
N ASP A 38 0.00 1.39 17.90
CA ASP A 38 0.94 1.72 16.84
C ASP A 38 0.20 1.99 15.53
N ALA A 39 -0.10 3.27 15.32
CA ALA A 39 -0.90 3.74 14.18
C ALA A 39 -0.13 3.57 12.86
N SER A 40 -0.86 3.33 11.78
CA SER A 40 -0.27 3.37 10.44
C SER A 40 0.03 4.81 10.03
N VAL A 41 1.13 4.98 9.31
CA VAL A 41 1.50 6.22 8.63
C VAL A 41 1.13 6.06 7.17
N ASP A 42 0.26 6.92 6.70
CA ASP A 42 -0.27 6.90 5.34
C ASP A 42 0.24 8.11 4.56
N ILE A 43 0.50 7.90 3.27
CA ILE A 43 0.79 8.95 2.31
C ILE A 43 -0.32 9.02 1.28
N ASP A 44 -0.86 10.20 1.08
CA ASP A 44 -1.91 10.51 0.13
C ASP A 44 -1.36 11.44 -0.94
N VAL A 45 -1.34 10.96 -2.20
CA VAL A 45 -0.76 11.70 -3.32
C VAL A 45 -1.84 12.00 -4.34
N ARG A 46 -2.18 13.28 -4.49
CA ARG A 46 -3.11 13.73 -5.52
C ARG A 46 -2.38 13.96 -6.83
N LEU A 47 -2.80 13.23 -7.86
CA LEU A 47 -2.22 13.30 -9.19
C LEU A 47 -3.08 14.13 -10.16
N GLY A 48 -2.44 14.69 -11.18
CA GLY A 48 -3.08 15.39 -12.29
C GLY A 48 -3.50 14.45 -13.41
N VAL A 49 -4.16 13.34 -13.08
CA VAL A 49 -4.64 12.33 -14.03
C VAL A 49 -6.16 12.21 -14.00
N ASP A 50 -6.76 11.75 -15.09
CA ASP A 50 -8.18 11.40 -15.16
C ASP A 50 -8.32 9.85 -15.08
N PRO A 51 -8.70 9.30 -13.92
CA PRO A 51 -8.78 7.86 -13.72
C PRO A 51 -9.91 7.17 -14.52
N ARG A 52 -10.81 7.95 -15.14
CA ARG A 52 -11.85 7.43 -16.03
C ARG A 52 -11.26 6.96 -17.36
N LYS A 53 -10.09 7.48 -17.73
CA LYS A 53 -9.38 7.12 -18.95
C LYS A 53 -8.40 5.98 -18.67
N ALA A 54 -8.54 4.86 -19.34
CA ALA A 54 -7.70 3.68 -19.13
C ALA A 54 -6.20 3.96 -19.33
N ASN A 55 -5.84 4.90 -20.23
CA ASN A 55 -4.46 5.32 -20.52
C ASN A 55 -3.88 6.30 -19.49
N GLN A 56 -4.67 6.76 -18.52
CA GLN A 56 -4.24 7.62 -17.42
C GLN A 56 -4.35 6.94 -16.05
N MET A 57 -4.75 5.69 -16.02
CA MET A 57 -4.83 4.93 -14.79
C MET A 57 -3.44 4.53 -14.30
N VAL A 58 -3.02 5.10 -13.17
CA VAL A 58 -1.76 4.77 -12.51
C VAL A 58 -1.97 3.62 -11.53
N ARG A 59 -1.20 2.57 -11.71
CA ARG A 59 -1.14 1.41 -10.82
C ARG A 59 0.26 0.85 -10.84
N GLY A 60 0.78 0.48 -9.69
CA GLY A 60 2.11 -0.09 -9.57
C GLY A 60 2.32 -0.82 -8.27
N VAL A 61 3.54 -1.25 -8.10
CA VAL A 61 4.06 -1.86 -6.87
C VAL A 61 5.34 -1.15 -6.47
N VAL A 62 5.59 -1.09 -5.19
CA VAL A 62 6.83 -0.57 -4.62
C VAL A 62 7.26 -1.47 -3.47
N THR A 63 8.56 -1.70 -3.35
CA THR A 63 9.14 -2.38 -2.19
C THR A 63 9.72 -1.33 -1.27
N LEU A 64 9.20 -1.26 -0.05
CA LEU A 64 9.64 -0.27 0.93
C LEU A 64 10.96 -0.71 1.56
N PRO A 65 12.00 0.15 1.62
CA PRO A 65 13.29 -0.18 2.22
C PRO A 65 13.18 -0.67 3.68
N HIS A 66 12.27 -0.09 4.46
CA HIS A 66 12.07 -0.44 5.86
C HIS A 66 10.78 -1.26 6.10
N GLY A 67 10.15 -1.76 5.01
CA GLY A 67 8.87 -2.47 5.07
C GLY A 67 7.71 -1.58 5.53
N THR A 68 6.58 -2.22 5.83
CA THR A 68 5.37 -1.52 6.31
C THR A 68 5.19 -1.55 7.83
N GLY A 69 6.03 -2.31 8.55
CA GLY A 69 5.86 -2.56 9.99
C GLY A 69 4.65 -3.43 10.35
N LYS A 70 4.01 -4.06 9.35
CA LYS A 70 2.90 -4.99 9.52
C LYS A 70 3.38 -6.42 9.19
N THR A 71 3.07 -7.38 10.04
CA THR A 71 3.23 -8.79 9.71
C THR A 71 2.16 -9.20 8.71
N VAL A 72 2.58 -9.49 7.48
CA VAL A 72 1.68 -9.84 6.37
C VAL A 72 1.46 -11.35 6.36
N ARG A 73 0.21 -11.80 6.39
CA ARG A 73 -0.18 -13.20 6.25
C ARG A 73 -0.36 -13.53 4.77
N VAL A 74 0.47 -14.41 4.27
CA VAL A 74 0.53 -14.77 2.85
C VAL A 74 -0.06 -16.16 2.63
N LEU A 75 -1.08 -16.22 1.78
CA LEU A 75 -1.64 -17.46 1.23
C LEU A 75 -1.07 -17.69 -0.17
N VAL A 76 -0.53 -18.89 -0.39
CA VAL A 76 -0.07 -19.32 -1.72
C VAL A 76 -1.01 -20.38 -2.28
N LEU A 77 -1.61 -20.09 -3.42
CA LEU A 77 -2.44 -21.03 -4.18
C LEU A 77 -1.62 -21.57 -5.34
N CYS A 78 -1.13 -22.79 -5.22
CA CYS A 78 -0.25 -23.42 -6.21
C CYS A 78 -0.58 -24.90 -6.38
N THR A 79 0.04 -25.53 -7.38
CA THR A 79 0.03 -26.99 -7.56
C THR A 79 0.94 -27.65 -6.53
N PRO A 80 0.72 -28.96 -6.19
CA PRO A 80 1.50 -29.67 -5.18
C PRO A 80 3.03 -29.60 -5.40
N ASP A 81 3.47 -29.52 -6.65
CA ASP A 81 4.89 -29.41 -7.00
C ASP A 81 5.58 -28.15 -6.45
N LYS A 82 4.80 -27.07 -6.21
CA LYS A 82 5.30 -25.78 -5.72
C LYS A 82 5.03 -25.53 -4.24
N GLU A 83 4.35 -26.43 -3.55
CA GLU A 83 3.99 -26.27 -2.13
C GLU A 83 5.23 -26.24 -1.23
N SER A 84 6.19 -27.14 -1.47
CA SER A 84 7.44 -27.18 -0.70
C SER A 84 8.27 -25.90 -0.86
N GLU A 85 8.31 -25.36 -2.08
CA GLU A 85 9.01 -24.11 -2.39
C GLU A 85 8.35 -22.93 -1.66
N ALA A 86 7.02 -22.86 -1.67
CA ALA A 86 6.25 -21.82 -0.99
C ALA A 86 6.42 -21.87 0.54
N GLN A 87 6.40 -23.07 1.14
CA GLN A 87 6.62 -23.25 2.56
C GLN A 87 8.04 -22.88 2.98
N ALA A 88 9.04 -23.28 2.20
CA ALA A 88 10.45 -22.93 2.46
C ALA A 88 10.69 -21.39 2.36
N ALA A 89 9.94 -20.69 1.50
CA ALA A 89 9.97 -19.24 1.40
C ALA A 89 9.26 -18.51 2.56
N GLY A 90 8.58 -19.26 3.45
CA GLY A 90 7.92 -18.73 4.64
C GLY A 90 6.47 -18.30 4.42
N ALA A 91 5.74 -18.86 3.45
CA ALA A 91 4.30 -18.62 3.30
C ALA A 91 3.55 -19.16 4.55
N ASP A 92 2.53 -18.42 5.00
CA ASP A 92 1.77 -18.79 6.20
C ASP A 92 0.73 -19.88 5.90
N TYR A 93 0.20 -19.86 4.69
CA TYR A 93 -0.76 -20.84 4.18
C TYR A 93 -0.38 -21.26 2.77
N VAL A 94 -0.37 -22.57 2.50
CA VAL A 94 -0.04 -23.13 1.18
C VAL A 94 -1.01 -24.26 0.86
N GLY A 95 -1.53 -24.30 -0.36
CA GLY A 95 -2.44 -25.33 -0.86
C GLY A 95 -3.30 -24.83 -2.00
N LEU A 96 -4.27 -25.61 -2.44
CA LEU A 96 -5.14 -25.22 -3.56
C LEU A 96 -6.61 -25.42 -3.23
N ASP A 97 -7.13 -26.66 -3.42
CA ASP A 97 -8.59 -26.91 -3.40
C ASP A 97 -9.18 -26.71 -2.00
N GLU A 98 -8.44 -27.06 -0.94
CA GLU A 98 -8.82 -26.83 0.44
C GLU A 98 -9.07 -25.34 0.75
N TYR A 99 -8.15 -24.45 0.33
CA TYR A 99 -8.30 -23.03 0.56
C TYR A 99 -9.35 -22.39 -0.36
N ILE A 100 -9.54 -22.91 -1.56
CA ILE A 100 -10.64 -22.51 -2.44
C ILE A 100 -11.99 -22.76 -1.75
N GLU A 101 -12.17 -23.92 -1.12
CA GLU A 101 -13.39 -24.23 -0.37
C GLU A 101 -13.55 -23.37 0.88
N LYS A 102 -12.50 -23.17 1.65
CA LYS A 102 -12.49 -22.24 2.80
C LYS A 102 -12.90 -20.81 2.40
N ILE A 103 -12.35 -20.31 1.29
CA ILE A 103 -12.68 -18.96 0.78
C ILE A 103 -14.14 -18.89 0.31
N LYS A 104 -14.65 -19.93 -0.36
CA LYS A 104 -16.08 -20.03 -0.70
C LYS A 104 -16.97 -19.98 0.54
N GLY A 105 -16.51 -20.60 1.65
CA GLY A 105 -17.16 -20.54 2.95
C GLY A 105 -17.04 -19.20 3.68
N GLY A 106 -16.36 -18.21 3.07
CA GLY A 106 -16.21 -16.84 3.61
C GLY A 106 -14.91 -16.58 4.37
N TRP A 107 -14.01 -17.56 4.50
CA TRP A 107 -12.71 -17.35 5.12
C TRP A 107 -11.82 -16.45 4.24
N THR A 108 -11.34 -15.37 4.82
CA THR A 108 -10.48 -14.40 4.14
C THR A 108 -9.47 -13.78 5.11
N ASP A 109 -9.01 -14.59 6.08
CA ASP A 109 -8.12 -14.12 7.14
C ASP A 109 -6.65 -14.12 6.69
N VAL A 110 -6.43 -13.51 5.53
CA VAL A 110 -5.13 -13.32 4.87
C VAL A 110 -5.01 -11.90 4.34
N ASP A 111 -3.78 -11.43 4.20
CA ASP A 111 -3.50 -10.08 3.72
C ASP A 111 -3.11 -10.06 2.24
N VAL A 112 -2.44 -11.10 1.76
CA VAL A 112 -2.03 -11.23 0.35
C VAL A 112 -2.22 -12.67 -0.13
N ILE A 113 -2.72 -12.82 -1.36
CA ILE A 113 -2.84 -14.11 -2.04
C ILE A 113 -1.90 -14.12 -3.24
N ILE A 114 -0.99 -15.09 -3.26
CA ILE A 114 -0.10 -15.34 -4.40
C ILE A 114 -0.59 -16.61 -5.11
N THR A 115 -0.53 -16.62 -6.42
CA THR A 115 -0.98 -17.79 -7.21
C THR A 115 -0.07 -18.02 -8.40
N THR A 116 -0.03 -19.29 -8.85
CA THR A 116 0.59 -19.62 -10.13
C THR A 116 -0.41 -19.42 -11.29
N PRO A 117 0.05 -19.05 -12.49
CA PRO A 117 -0.83 -18.84 -13.64
C PRO A 117 -1.73 -20.04 -13.95
N ASN A 118 -1.22 -21.27 -13.72
CA ASN A 118 -1.91 -22.52 -14.04
C ASN A 118 -3.22 -22.69 -13.24
N VAL A 119 -3.27 -22.18 -12.00
CA VAL A 119 -4.45 -22.33 -11.13
C VAL A 119 -5.36 -21.10 -11.15
N MET A 120 -4.98 -20.06 -11.89
CA MET A 120 -5.73 -18.80 -11.95
C MET A 120 -7.17 -18.99 -12.44
N GLY A 121 -7.43 -19.99 -13.30
CA GLY A 121 -8.79 -20.35 -13.74
C GLY A 121 -9.71 -20.75 -12.57
N LYS A 122 -9.19 -21.53 -11.60
CA LYS A 122 -9.95 -21.93 -10.39
C LYS A 122 -10.12 -20.73 -9.45
N VAL A 123 -9.09 -19.92 -9.27
CA VAL A 123 -9.11 -18.72 -8.42
C VAL A 123 -10.02 -17.63 -8.98
N GLY A 124 -10.15 -17.54 -10.29
CA GLY A 124 -11.06 -16.60 -10.97
C GLY A 124 -12.52 -16.73 -10.53
N ALA A 125 -12.97 -17.95 -10.21
CA ALA A 125 -14.31 -18.18 -9.68
C ALA A 125 -14.56 -17.52 -8.30
N LEU A 126 -13.50 -17.20 -7.55
CA LEU A 126 -13.55 -16.54 -6.24
C LEU A 126 -13.57 -15.01 -6.36
N GLY A 127 -13.55 -14.47 -7.58
CA GLY A 127 -13.45 -13.02 -7.82
C GLY A 127 -14.56 -12.20 -7.15
N ARG A 128 -15.75 -12.76 -6.97
CA ARG A 128 -16.86 -12.12 -6.26
C ARG A 128 -16.60 -11.92 -4.77
N ILE A 129 -15.77 -12.78 -4.16
CA ILE A 129 -15.42 -12.73 -2.72
C ILE A 129 -14.13 -11.94 -2.53
N LEU A 130 -13.10 -12.23 -3.32
CA LEU A 130 -11.76 -11.66 -3.19
C LEU A 130 -11.66 -10.24 -3.78
N GLY A 131 -12.44 -9.95 -4.84
CA GLY A 131 -12.41 -8.66 -5.54
C GLY A 131 -12.73 -7.46 -4.66
N PRO A 132 -13.89 -7.44 -3.95
CA PRO A 132 -14.26 -6.33 -3.06
C PRO A 132 -13.29 -6.11 -1.89
N ARG A 133 -12.56 -7.17 -1.50
CA ARG A 133 -11.58 -7.13 -0.41
C ARG A 133 -10.16 -6.76 -0.87
N GLY A 134 -9.95 -6.57 -2.17
CA GLY A 134 -8.62 -6.30 -2.73
C GLY A 134 -7.65 -7.49 -2.73
N LEU A 135 -8.12 -8.69 -2.37
CA LEU A 135 -7.29 -9.89 -2.25
C LEU A 135 -7.10 -10.65 -3.56
N MET A 136 -7.72 -10.20 -4.67
CA MET A 136 -7.65 -10.89 -5.95
C MET A 136 -6.26 -10.81 -6.55
N PRO A 137 -5.58 -11.95 -6.78
CA PRO A 137 -4.26 -11.98 -7.41
C PRO A 137 -4.26 -11.30 -8.78
N ASN A 138 -3.18 -10.57 -9.11
CA ASN A 138 -3.07 -9.85 -10.35
C ASN A 138 -1.63 -9.93 -10.91
N PRO A 139 -1.44 -10.26 -12.20
CA PRO A 139 -0.12 -10.28 -12.83
C PRO A 139 0.63 -8.93 -12.75
N LYS A 140 -0.11 -7.81 -12.81
CA LYS A 140 0.48 -6.46 -12.77
C LYS A 140 1.09 -6.11 -11.40
N THR A 141 0.63 -6.74 -10.33
CA THR A 141 1.17 -6.58 -8.97
C THR A 141 2.19 -7.66 -8.62
N GLY A 142 2.47 -8.57 -9.56
CA GLY A 142 3.41 -9.68 -9.36
C GLY A 142 2.92 -10.75 -8.38
N THR A 143 1.62 -10.75 -8.05
CA THR A 143 0.99 -11.79 -7.20
C THR A 143 0.55 -13.02 -8.00
N VAL A 144 0.67 -12.98 -9.34
CA VAL A 144 0.52 -14.15 -10.23
C VAL A 144 1.86 -14.39 -10.89
N THR A 145 2.59 -15.41 -10.43
CA THR A 145 3.94 -15.72 -10.91
C THR A 145 4.24 -17.20 -10.83
N MET A 146 5.21 -17.66 -11.64
CA MET A 146 5.77 -19.01 -11.57
C MET A 146 6.84 -19.12 -10.46
N ASP A 147 7.50 -18.01 -10.12
CA ASP A 147 8.51 -17.93 -9.06
C ASP A 147 7.84 -17.53 -7.74
N VAL A 148 7.29 -18.52 -7.07
CA VAL A 148 6.51 -18.34 -5.84
C VAL A 148 7.41 -17.91 -4.68
N ALA A 149 8.61 -18.49 -4.56
CA ALA A 149 9.52 -18.20 -3.45
C ALA A 149 9.90 -16.72 -3.42
N LYS A 150 10.31 -16.19 -4.57
CA LYS A 150 10.66 -14.77 -4.71
C LYS A 150 9.49 -13.86 -4.39
N ALA A 151 8.28 -14.18 -4.89
CA ALA A 151 7.09 -13.39 -4.62
C ALA A 151 6.74 -13.35 -3.12
N VAL A 152 6.83 -14.46 -2.41
CA VAL A 152 6.59 -14.53 -0.95
C VAL A 152 7.62 -13.68 -0.20
N GLN A 153 8.91 -13.79 -0.55
CA GLN A 153 9.97 -13.00 0.07
C GLN A 153 9.77 -11.49 -0.16
N GLU A 154 9.45 -11.07 -1.38
CA GLU A 154 9.19 -9.66 -1.70
C GLU A 154 8.00 -9.10 -0.92
N VAL A 155 6.91 -9.86 -0.83
CA VAL A 155 5.72 -9.45 -0.06
C VAL A 155 6.05 -9.32 1.43
N LYS A 156 6.80 -10.28 1.99
CA LYS A 156 7.25 -10.22 3.40
C LYS A 156 8.30 -9.14 3.66
N ALA A 157 9.08 -8.78 2.64
CA ALA A 157 10.02 -7.65 2.71
C ALA A 157 9.34 -6.27 2.66
N GLY A 158 8.01 -6.20 2.45
CA GLY A 158 7.26 -4.95 2.45
C GLY A 158 6.92 -4.43 1.06
N LYS A 159 6.72 -5.31 0.10
CA LYS A 159 6.14 -4.96 -1.20
C LYS A 159 4.68 -4.62 -1.03
N ILE A 160 4.31 -3.40 -1.43
CA ILE A 160 2.94 -2.90 -1.43
C ILE A 160 2.49 -2.61 -2.86
N ASP A 161 1.20 -2.76 -3.11
CA ASP A 161 0.60 -2.31 -4.35
C ASP A 161 -0.21 -1.02 -4.10
N PHE A 162 -0.27 -0.19 -5.13
CA PHE A 162 -1.07 1.02 -5.11
C PHE A 162 -1.80 1.21 -6.43
N LYS A 163 -2.94 1.88 -6.34
CA LYS A 163 -3.77 2.21 -7.48
C LYS A 163 -4.41 3.57 -7.26
N VAL A 164 -4.46 4.38 -8.33
CA VAL A 164 -5.19 5.63 -8.29
C VAL A 164 -6.70 5.37 -8.11
N ASP A 165 -7.33 6.15 -7.23
CA ASP A 165 -8.77 6.13 -6.99
C ASP A 165 -9.55 6.91 -8.08
N LYS A 166 -10.88 6.99 -7.95
CA LYS A 166 -11.74 7.72 -8.90
C LYS A 166 -11.58 9.24 -8.88
N TYR A 167 -10.87 9.78 -7.89
CA TYR A 167 -10.59 11.23 -7.73
C TYR A 167 -9.17 11.61 -8.16
N GLY A 168 -8.36 10.64 -8.61
CA GLY A 168 -6.98 10.86 -9.00
C GLY A 168 -6.01 10.86 -7.83
N ILE A 169 -6.35 10.22 -6.71
CA ILE A 169 -5.54 10.16 -5.50
C ILE A 169 -5.02 8.73 -5.31
N ILE A 170 -3.77 8.61 -4.88
CA ILE A 170 -3.16 7.36 -4.41
C ILE A 170 -3.12 7.42 -2.90
N HIS A 171 -3.63 6.39 -2.24
CA HIS A 171 -3.60 6.18 -0.80
C HIS A 171 -2.75 4.95 -0.51
N THR A 172 -1.71 5.10 0.31
CA THR A 172 -0.87 3.95 0.67
C THR A 172 -0.21 4.11 2.02
N ALA A 173 -0.13 3.00 2.77
CA ALA A 173 0.56 2.97 4.05
C ALA A 173 2.07 2.82 3.81
N ILE A 174 2.88 3.69 4.42
CA ILE A 174 4.34 3.72 4.28
C ILE A 174 5.07 3.28 5.54
N GLY A 175 4.36 2.98 6.62
CA GLY A 175 5.00 2.52 7.86
C GLY A 175 4.09 2.62 9.07
N LYS A 176 4.71 2.66 10.23
CA LYS A 176 4.09 2.78 11.54
C LYS A 176 4.66 3.98 12.30
N VAL A 177 3.93 4.47 13.30
CA VAL A 177 4.40 5.56 14.17
C VAL A 177 5.62 5.14 15.00
N SER A 178 5.81 3.84 15.23
CA SER A 178 7.00 3.28 15.87
C SER A 178 8.29 3.49 15.06
N PHE A 179 8.19 3.69 13.74
CA PHE A 179 9.34 3.96 12.86
C PHE A 179 10.03 5.29 13.23
N THR A 180 11.33 5.39 12.95
CA THR A 180 12.02 6.67 13.06
C THR A 180 11.58 7.64 11.97
N PRO A 181 11.69 8.97 12.17
CA PRO A 181 11.37 9.92 11.12
C PRO A 181 12.13 9.68 9.81
N GLU A 182 13.41 9.25 9.90
CA GLU A 182 14.24 8.93 8.74
C GLU A 182 13.68 7.75 7.95
N GLN A 183 13.25 6.68 8.63
CA GLN A 183 12.62 5.51 7.98
C GLN A 183 11.33 5.88 7.24
N ILE A 184 10.51 6.77 7.82
CA ILE A 184 9.30 7.28 7.18
C ILE A 184 9.66 8.10 5.94
N VAL A 185 10.70 8.94 6.03
CA VAL A 185 11.19 9.76 4.92
C VAL A 185 11.71 8.89 3.77
N ASP A 186 12.50 7.86 4.07
CA ASP A 186 13.07 6.97 3.05
C ASP A 186 11.96 6.17 2.34
N ASN A 187 11.01 5.62 3.10
CA ASN A 187 9.85 4.93 2.54
C ASN A 187 9.00 5.87 1.66
N ALA A 188 8.75 7.10 2.13
CA ALA A 188 7.99 8.10 1.37
C ALA A 188 8.68 8.48 0.05
N LYS A 189 10.01 8.67 0.06
CA LYS A 189 10.80 8.96 -1.14
C LYS A 189 10.74 7.83 -2.16
N GLU A 190 10.84 6.56 -1.72
CA GLU A 190 10.77 5.41 -2.63
C GLU A 190 9.40 5.28 -3.29
N VAL A 191 8.31 5.49 -2.51
CA VAL A 191 6.94 5.54 -3.06
C VAL A 191 6.82 6.64 -4.10
N MET A 192 7.28 7.85 -3.79
CA MET A 192 7.19 9.00 -4.71
C MET A 192 8.04 8.80 -5.96
N SER A 193 9.26 8.29 -5.82
CA SER A 193 10.13 7.94 -6.97
C SER A 193 9.42 6.97 -7.92
N THR A 194 8.79 5.94 -7.38
CA THR A 194 8.03 4.95 -8.15
C THR A 194 6.81 5.58 -8.83
N ILE A 195 6.05 6.43 -8.13
CA ILE A 195 4.89 7.13 -8.70
C ILE A 195 5.32 8.05 -9.85
N ILE A 196 6.42 8.78 -9.69
CA ILE A 196 6.94 9.69 -10.74
C ILE A 196 7.40 8.89 -11.97
N LYS A 197 8.08 7.75 -11.80
CA LYS A 197 8.50 6.86 -12.90
C LYS A 197 7.30 6.29 -13.67
N LEU A 198 6.17 6.09 -13.01
CA LEU A 198 4.94 5.57 -13.62
C LEU A 198 4.05 6.65 -14.26
N LYS A 199 4.54 7.88 -14.42
CA LYS A 199 3.78 8.96 -15.06
C LYS A 199 3.33 8.55 -16.47
N PRO A 200 2.01 8.53 -16.75
CA PRO A 200 1.50 8.25 -18.08
C PRO A 200 1.89 9.35 -19.08
N SER A 201 2.25 8.97 -20.29
CA SER A 201 2.54 9.93 -21.37
C SER A 201 1.33 10.81 -21.72
N ALA A 202 0.12 10.30 -21.49
CA ALA A 202 -1.13 11.03 -21.69
C ALA A 202 -1.43 12.06 -20.59
N ALA A 203 -0.69 12.08 -19.47
CA ALA A 203 -0.87 13.06 -18.40
C ALA A 203 -0.21 14.40 -18.76
N LYS A 204 -1.03 15.41 -18.99
CA LYS A 204 -0.59 16.79 -19.33
C LYS A 204 -0.59 17.67 -18.07
N GLY A 205 0.32 18.64 -18.03
CA GLY A 205 0.43 19.59 -16.93
C GLY A 205 1.12 19.05 -15.69
N THR A 206 0.79 19.63 -14.52
CA THR A 206 1.38 19.24 -13.22
C THR A 206 0.91 17.84 -12.83
N TYR A 207 1.85 16.91 -12.72
CA TYR A 207 1.54 15.50 -12.41
C TYR A 207 1.23 15.29 -10.92
N VAL A 208 2.12 15.74 -10.04
CA VAL A 208 1.88 15.72 -8.58
C VAL A 208 1.27 17.04 -8.17
N LYS A 209 0.03 17.04 -7.69
CA LYS A 209 -0.69 18.27 -7.28
C LYS A 209 -0.49 18.58 -5.81
N SER A 210 -0.64 17.58 -4.95
CA SER A 210 -0.44 17.74 -3.50
C SER A 210 -0.07 16.40 -2.89
N ILE A 211 0.66 16.44 -1.78
CA ILE A 211 1.08 15.28 -1.00
C ILE A 211 0.67 15.56 0.45
N TYR A 212 0.06 14.58 1.10
CA TYR A 212 -0.28 14.65 2.51
C TYR A 212 0.28 13.42 3.24
N LEU A 213 0.79 13.65 4.44
CA LEU A 213 1.10 12.60 5.40
C LEU A 213 0.09 12.63 6.53
N SER A 214 -0.39 11.46 6.94
CA SER A 214 -1.31 11.35 8.07
C SER A 214 -1.05 10.08 8.87
N THR A 215 -1.54 10.06 10.10
CA THR A 215 -1.65 8.82 10.88
C THR A 215 -3.11 8.52 11.14
N THR A 216 -3.40 7.31 11.59
CA THR A 216 -4.75 6.94 11.99
C THR A 216 -5.28 7.98 12.98
N MET A 217 -6.39 8.66 12.63
CA MET A 217 -7.09 9.69 13.41
C MET A 217 -6.39 11.06 13.53
N SER A 218 -5.18 11.28 13.01
CA SER A 218 -4.53 12.59 13.00
C SER A 218 -5.01 13.47 11.84
N PRO A 219 -4.80 14.80 11.93
CA PRO A 219 -4.92 15.66 10.74
C PRO A 219 -3.87 15.30 9.69
N GLY A 220 -4.18 15.55 8.42
CA GLY A 220 -3.21 15.45 7.33
C GLY A 220 -2.24 16.64 7.36
N ILE A 221 -0.96 16.38 7.17
CA ILE A 221 0.11 17.39 7.04
C ILE A 221 0.44 17.52 5.57
N GLU A 222 0.33 18.72 5.03
CA GLU A 222 0.72 18.99 3.65
C GLU A 222 2.24 19.01 3.51
N VAL A 223 2.74 18.27 2.51
CA VAL A 223 4.16 18.15 2.20
C VAL A 223 4.48 18.88 0.90
N ASP A 224 5.54 19.69 0.90
CA ASP A 224 6.02 20.35 -0.32
C ASP A 224 6.49 19.28 -1.34
N PRO A 225 5.85 19.18 -2.51
CA PRO A 225 6.25 18.22 -3.55
C PRO A 225 7.71 18.32 -3.96
N LYS A 226 8.29 19.52 -3.93
CA LYS A 226 9.71 19.75 -4.25
C LYS A 226 10.66 19.10 -3.25
N SER A 227 10.23 18.93 -1.99
CA SER A 227 11.05 18.30 -0.94
C SER A 227 11.18 16.79 -1.09
N VAL A 228 10.35 16.20 -1.96
CA VAL A 228 10.26 14.74 -2.17
C VAL A 228 10.83 14.33 -3.53
N GLU A 229 10.97 15.28 -4.47
CA GLU A 229 11.63 15.03 -5.76
C GLU A 229 13.11 14.74 -5.52
N THR A 230 13.50 13.47 -5.64
CA THR A 230 14.90 13.06 -5.76
C THR A 230 15.41 13.53 -7.12
N LYS A 231 16.45 14.38 -7.13
CA LYS A 231 17.18 14.77 -8.34
C LYS A 231 17.77 13.57 -9.04
#